data_12624b1ff4fdd6072d02d43cb537f619
#
_entry.id   12624b1ff4fdd6072d02d43cb537f619
#
_cell.length_a   1.000
_cell.length_b   1.000
_cell.length_c   1.000
_cell.angle_alpha   90.00
_cell.angle_beta   90.00
_cell.angle_gamma   90.00
#
_symmetry.space_group_name_H-M   'P 1'
#
loop_
_entity.id
_entity.type
_entity.pdbx_description
1 polymer ?
#
loop_
_entity_poly.entity_id
_entity_poly.type
_entity_poly.pdbx_seq_one_letter_code
_entity_poly.pdbx_strand_id
1 'polypeptide(L)'
;KVNLGDVAHQRLDTFSGGMRQRFGIAVAFLGSPRLVIVDEPTAGLDPFERRRFQHLLLTTAQDCVLILSSHIVEDIQDLASRMAILDNGQVIAEGSPDQLVSTLQGKVWSSLVTLRELEDWKTNAHVLSWRPRSGSHLLRVWSENSPGEAFSLASPDLEDFYAYRIGQDQS
;
A
#
# COMPACT_ATOMS: atom_id res chain seq x y z
N LYS A 1 -20.13 -2.97 16.82
CA LYS A 1 -19.37 -3.12 15.57
C LYS A 1 -17.84 -3.07 15.82
N VAL A 2 -17.33 -2.11 16.61
CA VAL A 2 -15.88 -1.89 16.83
C VAL A 2 -15.26 -2.80 17.90
N ASN A 3 -16.00 -3.72 18.48
CA ASN A 3 -15.56 -4.69 19.49
C ASN A 3 -14.86 -4.04 20.71
N LEU A 4 -15.47 -2.99 21.28
CA LEU A 4 -15.00 -2.30 22.48
C LEU A 4 -16.02 -2.40 23.65
N GLY A 5 -17.01 -3.31 23.57
CA GLY A 5 -18.08 -3.45 24.57
C GLY A 5 -17.53 -3.75 25.97
N ASP A 6 -16.57 -4.69 26.06
CA ASP A 6 -16.01 -5.14 27.34
C ASP A 6 -15.20 -4.03 28.06
N VAL A 7 -14.76 -3.02 27.33
CA VAL A 7 -13.95 -1.90 27.83
C VAL A 7 -14.68 -0.56 27.80
N ALA A 8 -15.98 -0.55 27.53
CA ALA A 8 -16.79 0.67 27.37
C ALA A 8 -16.80 1.58 28.61
N HIS A 9 -16.52 1.04 29.78
CA HIS A 9 -16.46 1.77 31.08
C HIS A 9 -15.02 2.22 31.44
N GLN A 10 -14.02 1.85 30.63
CA GLN A 10 -12.64 2.26 30.90
C GLN A 10 -12.37 3.67 30.36
N ARG A 11 -11.39 4.32 30.95
CA ARG A 11 -10.94 5.64 30.50
C ARG A 11 -10.17 5.52 29.18
N LEU A 12 -10.34 6.49 28.28
CA LEU A 12 -9.68 6.49 26.96
C LEU A 12 -8.15 6.54 27.04
N ASP A 13 -7.61 7.14 28.10
CA ASP A 13 -6.16 7.19 28.34
C ASP A 13 -5.54 5.81 28.62
N THR A 14 -6.35 4.84 29.07
CA THR A 14 -5.91 3.45 29.30
C THR A 14 -6.01 2.56 28.06
N PHE A 15 -6.55 3.05 26.96
CA PHE A 15 -6.72 2.27 25.73
C PHE A 15 -5.36 1.99 25.07
N SER A 16 -5.21 0.78 24.53
CA SER A 16 -4.13 0.47 23.61
C SER A 16 -4.22 1.29 22.33
N GLY A 17 -3.15 1.34 21.50
CA GLY A 17 -3.16 2.02 20.21
C GLY A 17 -4.32 1.56 19.31
N GLY A 18 -4.46 0.24 19.12
CA GLY A 18 -5.56 -0.33 18.33
C GLY A 18 -6.95 -0.08 18.92
N MET A 19 -7.09 -0.04 20.26
CA MET A 19 -8.36 0.34 20.90
C MET A 19 -8.72 1.79 20.61
N ARG A 20 -7.76 2.71 20.68
CA ARG A 20 -7.97 4.13 20.37
C ARG A 20 -8.36 4.33 18.92
N GLN A 21 -7.71 3.63 17.97
CA GLN A 21 -8.07 3.68 16.55
C GLN A 21 -9.49 3.17 16.31
N ARG A 22 -9.87 2.01 16.86
CA ARG A 22 -11.25 1.48 16.77
C ARG A 22 -12.27 2.42 17.39
N PHE A 23 -11.94 3.07 18.50
CA PHE A 23 -12.80 4.08 19.11
C PHE A 23 -12.94 5.32 18.18
N GLY A 24 -11.84 5.82 17.60
CA GLY A 24 -11.86 6.93 16.65
C GLY A 24 -12.76 6.65 15.45
N ILE A 25 -12.67 5.44 14.89
CA ILE A 25 -13.57 5.01 13.81
C ILE A 25 -15.03 4.97 14.28
N ALA A 26 -15.32 4.42 15.46
CA ALA A 26 -16.68 4.44 15.99
C ALA A 26 -17.25 5.86 16.09
N VAL A 27 -16.44 6.81 16.54
CA VAL A 27 -16.82 8.24 16.62
C VAL A 27 -17.02 8.84 15.22
N ALA A 28 -16.11 8.56 14.27
CA ALA A 28 -16.20 9.09 12.91
C ALA A 28 -17.47 8.65 12.18
N PHE A 29 -17.99 7.47 12.48
CA PHE A 29 -19.24 6.93 11.88
C PHE A 29 -20.49 7.21 12.72
N LEU A 30 -20.41 7.96 13.82
CA LEU A 30 -21.60 8.38 14.56
C LEU A 30 -22.47 9.32 13.69
N GLY A 31 -23.77 9.09 13.73
CA GLY A 31 -24.73 9.91 12.98
C GLY A 31 -24.82 9.60 11.48
N SER A 32 -24.25 8.47 11.03
CA SER A 32 -24.33 8.00 9.63
C SER A 32 -23.83 9.07 8.62
N PRO A 33 -22.60 9.51 8.70
CA PRO A 33 -22.05 10.53 7.82
C PRO A 33 -22.03 10.04 6.37
N ARG A 34 -22.18 10.97 5.42
CA ARG A 34 -22.04 10.69 3.99
C ARG A 34 -20.58 10.64 3.51
N LEU A 35 -19.67 11.22 4.27
CA LEU A 35 -18.25 11.29 4.00
C LEU A 35 -17.48 11.09 5.30
N VAL A 36 -16.50 10.20 5.28
CA VAL A 36 -15.51 10.00 6.34
C VAL A 36 -14.12 10.13 5.76
N ILE A 37 -13.27 10.90 6.41
CA ILE A 37 -11.86 11.06 6.04
C ILE A 37 -11.02 10.56 7.21
N VAL A 38 -10.09 9.65 6.93
CA VAL A 38 -9.19 9.07 7.92
C VAL A 38 -7.76 9.13 7.41
N ASP A 39 -6.88 9.57 8.29
CA ASP A 39 -5.45 9.70 8.00
C ASP A 39 -4.70 8.57 8.66
N GLU A 40 -3.92 7.81 7.84
CA GLU A 40 -3.08 6.68 8.26
C GLU A 40 -3.78 5.70 9.24
N PRO A 41 -4.98 5.19 8.92
CA PRO A 41 -5.81 4.49 9.90
C PRO A 41 -5.23 3.15 10.39
N THR A 42 -4.24 2.59 9.71
CA THR A 42 -3.61 1.30 10.01
C THR A 42 -2.20 1.43 10.55
N ALA A 43 -1.67 2.65 10.66
CA ALA A 43 -0.33 2.90 11.13
C ALA A 43 -0.11 2.36 12.56
N GLY A 44 0.99 1.64 12.77
CA GLY A 44 1.34 1.08 14.08
C GLY A 44 0.52 -0.13 14.53
N LEU A 45 -0.36 -0.66 13.69
CA LEU A 45 -1.04 -1.92 13.94
C LEU A 45 -0.16 -3.11 13.50
N ASP A 46 -0.23 -4.19 14.26
CA ASP A 46 0.32 -5.46 13.80
C ASP A 46 -0.48 -6.03 12.61
N PRO A 47 0.05 -7.01 11.84
CA PRO A 47 -0.63 -7.52 10.64
C PRO A 47 -2.02 -8.14 10.91
N PHE A 48 -2.27 -8.68 12.09
CA PHE A 48 -3.55 -9.27 12.45
C PHE A 48 -4.59 -8.19 12.80
N GLU A 49 -4.21 -7.22 13.64
CA GLU A 49 -5.04 -6.07 13.98
C GLU A 49 -5.35 -5.22 12.74
N ARG A 50 -4.37 -5.05 11.83
CA ARG A 50 -4.55 -4.35 10.55
C ARG A 50 -5.68 -4.97 9.72
N ARG A 51 -5.65 -6.27 9.47
CA ARG A 51 -6.71 -6.98 8.72
C ARG A 51 -8.07 -6.85 9.38
N ARG A 52 -8.14 -6.96 10.72
CA ARG A 52 -9.39 -6.76 11.45
C ARG A 52 -9.92 -5.34 11.29
N PHE A 53 -9.02 -4.37 11.30
CA PHE A 53 -9.37 -2.96 11.14
C PHE A 53 -9.84 -2.64 9.72
N GLN A 54 -9.17 -3.16 8.69
CA GLN A 54 -9.60 -3.07 7.30
C GLN A 54 -11.01 -3.64 7.11
N HIS A 55 -11.26 -4.83 7.63
CA HIS A 55 -12.60 -5.42 7.60
C HIS A 55 -13.66 -4.54 8.30
N LEU A 56 -13.30 -3.95 9.43
CA LEU A 56 -14.17 -3.01 10.14
C LEU A 56 -14.49 -1.78 9.28
N LEU A 57 -13.49 -1.19 8.64
CA LEU A 57 -13.68 -0.05 7.74
C LEU A 57 -14.64 -0.39 6.59
N LEU A 58 -14.39 -1.49 5.87
CA LEU A 58 -15.23 -1.93 4.75
C LEU A 58 -16.68 -2.19 5.18
N THR A 59 -16.89 -2.84 6.32
CA THR A 59 -18.24 -3.18 6.81
C THR A 59 -18.99 -1.98 7.39
N THR A 60 -18.27 -0.93 7.81
CA THR A 60 -18.89 0.26 8.40
C THR A 60 -19.14 1.35 7.36
N ALA A 61 -18.32 1.39 6.30
CA ALA A 61 -18.37 2.43 5.27
C ALA A 61 -19.32 2.12 4.09
N GLN A 62 -20.17 1.11 4.17
CA GLN A 62 -21.02 0.65 3.05
C GLN A 62 -21.90 1.74 2.45
N ASP A 63 -22.38 2.67 3.28
CA ASP A 63 -23.31 3.73 2.91
C ASP A 63 -22.67 5.13 2.88
N CYS A 64 -21.34 5.22 2.90
CA CYS A 64 -20.65 6.51 2.87
C CYS A 64 -19.41 6.49 1.95
N VAL A 65 -18.97 7.66 1.53
CA VAL A 65 -17.68 7.83 0.87
C VAL A 65 -16.61 7.80 1.96
N LEU A 66 -15.67 6.85 1.84
CA LEU A 66 -14.50 6.77 2.71
C LEU A 66 -13.26 7.24 1.94
N ILE A 67 -12.63 8.30 2.42
CA ILE A 67 -11.30 8.74 1.94
C ILE A 67 -10.29 8.38 3.02
N LEU A 68 -9.26 7.65 2.65
CA LEU A 68 -8.16 7.32 3.55
C LEU A 68 -6.82 7.68 2.92
N SER A 69 -5.89 8.15 3.74
CA SER A 69 -4.47 8.20 3.38
C SER A 69 -3.77 6.94 3.89
N SER A 70 -2.78 6.48 3.18
CA SER A 70 -1.85 5.45 3.66
C SER A 70 -0.53 5.54 2.90
N HIS A 71 0.57 5.27 3.60
CA HIS A 71 1.88 5.02 3.00
C HIS A 71 2.14 3.51 2.79
N ILE A 72 1.17 2.67 3.14
CA ILE A 72 1.24 1.21 3.02
C ILE A 72 0.46 0.79 1.79
N VAL A 73 1.17 0.34 0.77
CA VAL A 73 0.60 0.03 -0.55
C VAL A 73 -0.42 -1.11 -0.48
N GLU A 74 -0.16 -2.11 0.36
CA GLU A 74 -1.08 -3.25 0.54
C GLU A 74 -2.44 -2.80 1.09
N ASP A 75 -2.47 -1.80 1.99
CA ASP A 75 -3.74 -1.29 2.51
C ASP A 75 -4.60 -0.67 1.41
N ILE A 76 -3.97 0.03 0.47
CA ILE A 76 -4.66 0.64 -0.67
C ILE A 76 -5.21 -0.44 -1.61
N GLN A 77 -4.42 -1.47 -1.90
CA GLN A 77 -4.84 -2.56 -2.76
C GLN A 77 -6.06 -3.30 -2.21
N ASP A 78 -6.12 -3.49 -0.90
CA ASP A 78 -7.20 -4.23 -0.23
C ASP A 78 -8.48 -3.40 0.00
N LEU A 79 -8.34 -2.08 0.16
CA LEU A 79 -9.44 -1.21 0.59
C LEU A 79 -10.00 -0.31 -0.52
N ALA A 80 -9.16 0.15 -1.44
CA ALA A 80 -9.53 1.23 -2.33
C ALA A 80 -10.09 0.75 -3.68
N SER A 81 -11.29 1.19 -4.02
CA SER A 81 -11.83 1.06 -5.39
C SER A 81 -11.20 2.07 -6.36
N ARG A 82 -10.74 3.20 -5.85
CA ARG A 82 -9.99 4.24 -6.59
C ARG A 82 -8.91 4.81 -5.68
N MET A 83 -7.79 5.18 -6.28
CA MET A 83 -6.67 5.80 -5.58
C MET A 83 -6.09 6.96 -6.36
N ALA A 84 -5.35 7.81 -5.66
CA ALA A 84 -4.46 8.80 -6.25
C ALA A 84 -3.10 8.71 -5.56
N ILE A 85 -2.01 8.83 -6.33
CA ILE A 85 -0.66 8.98 -5.78
C ILE A 85 -0.33 10.47 -5.76
N LEU A 86 0.08 10.93 -4.58
CA LEU A 86 0.53 12.31 -4.39
C LEU A 86 2.05 12.32 -4.22
N ASP A 87 2.70 13.19 -4.98
CA ASP A 87 4.12 13.51 -4.81
C ASP A 87 4.32 15.01 -4.93
N ASN A 88 5.13 15.59 -4.03
CA ASN A 88 5.45 17.03 -3.98
C ASN A 88 4.20 17.95 -4.10
N GLY A 89 3.07 17.54 -3.49
CA GLY A 89 1.82 18.30 -3.51
C GLY A 89 1.01 18.20 -4.81
N GLN A 90 1.40 17.31 -5.72
CA GLN A 90 0.71 17.07 -6.99
C GLN A 90 0.18 15.65 -7.06
N VAL A 91 -0.93 15.46 -7.77
CA VAL A 91 -1.44 14.14 -8.13
C VAL A 91 -0.68 13.65 -9.36
N ILE A 92 0.16 12.63 -9.19
CA ILE A 92 0.99 12.07 -10.27
C ILE A 92 0.36 10.85 -10.95
N ALA A 93 -0.61 10.22 -10.31
CA ALA A 93 -1.42 9.15 -10.91
C ALA A 93 -2.77 9.05 -10.19
N GLU A 94 -3.83 8.66 -10.92
CA GLU A 94 -5.13 8.33 -10.36
C GLU A 94 -5.82 7.22 -11.15
N GLY A 95 -6.62 6.38 -10.49
CA GLY A 95 -7.35 5.29 -11.11
C GLY A 95 -7.74 4.20 -10.12
N SER A 96 -8.27 3.08 -10.62
CA SER A 96 -8.35 1.89 -9.78
C SER A 96 -6.97 1.23 -9.67
N PRO A 97 -6.65 0.54 -8.55
CA PRO A 97 -5.37 -0.18 -8.42
C PRO A 97 -5.08 -1.10 -9.62
N ASP A 98 -6.05 -1.89 -10.04
CA ASP A 98 -5.91 -2.83 -11.17
C ASP A 98 -5.62 -2.12 -12.50
N GLN A 99 -6.31 -1.00 -12.78
CA GLN A 99 -6.06 -0.21 -13.98
C GLN A 99 -4.63 0.34 -14.00
N LEU A 100 -4.15 0.86 -12.88
CA LEU A 100 -2.80 1.42 -12.77
C LEU A 100 -1.73 0.33 -12.94
N VAL A 101 -1.88 -0.79 -12.24
CA VAL A 101 -0.98 -1.95 -12.35
C VAL A 101 -0.94 -2.51 -13.77
N SER A 102 -2.08 -2.57 -14.47
CA SER A 102 -2.16 -3.11 -15.83
C SER A 102 -1.29 -2.37 -16.85
N THR A 103 -0.94 -1.10 -16.60
CA THR A 103 -0.05 -0.31 -17.46
C THR A 103 1.38 -0.84 -17.50
N LEU A 104 1.79 -1.61 -16.49
CA LEU A 104 3.09 -2.27 -16.40
C LEU A 104 3.09 -3.70 -16.92
N GLN A 105 1.96 -4.21 -17.41
CA GLN A 105 1.86 -5.58 -17.90
C GLN A 105 2.86 -5.84 -19.02
N GLY A 106 3.66 -6.92 -18.88
CA GLY A 106 4.68 -7.28 -19.86
C GLY A 106 6.00 -6.50 -19.75
N LYS A 107 6.14 -5.60 -18.75
CA LYS A 107 7.29 -4.70 -18.59
C LYS A 107 8.02 -4.85 -17.25
N VAL A 108 7.54 -5.69 -16.37
CA VAL A 108 8.21 -5.98 -15.09
C VAL A 108 8.97 -7.29 -15.21
N TRP A 109 10.24 -7.25 -14.91
CA TRP A 109 11.16 -8.38 -15.00
C TRP A 109 11.78 -8.66 -13.64
N SER A 110 12.03 -9.92 -13.34
CA SER A 110 12.66 -10.32 -12.08
C SER A 110 13.82 -11.30 -12.29
N SER A 111 14.85 -11.16 -11.47
CA SER A 111 15.99 -12.08 -11.42
C SER A 111 16.53 -12.19 -10.00
N LEU A 112 17.23 -13.29 -9.71
CA LEU A 112 18.05 -13.42 -8.52
C LEU A 112 19.46 -12.92 -8.83
N VAL A 113 19.91 -11.92 -8.09
CA VAL A 113 21.21 -11.27 -8.30
C VAL A 113 22.03 -11.30 -7.02
N THR A 114 23.35 -11.24 -7.17
CA THR A 114 24.27 -11.02 -6.05
C THR A 114 24.22 -9.58 -5.57
N LEU A 115 24.79 -9.29 -4.39
CA LEU A 115 24.86 -7.92 -3.88
C LEU A 115 25.63 -6.99 -4.84
N ARG A 116 26.69 -7.48 -5.47
CA ARG A 116 27.47 -6.69 -6.42
C ARG A 116 26.67 -6.32 -7.67
N GLU A 117 26.00 -7.30 -8.27
CA GLU A 117 25.14 -7.07 -9.43
C GLU A 117 23.97 -6.13 -9.08
N LEU A 118 23.40 -6.24 -7.87
CA LEU A 118 22.35 -5.33 -7.41
C LEU A 118 22.79 -3.87 -7.43
N GLU A 119 24.01 -3.57 -6.96
CA GLU A 119 24.52 -2.19 -6.99
C GLU A 119 24.75 -1.69 -8.43
N ASP A 120 25.22 -2.57 -9.32
CA ASP A 120 25.35 -2.24 -10.74
C ASP A 120 23.97 -1.96 -11.38
N TRP A 121 22.96 -2.76 -11.05
CA TRP A 121 21.57 -2.57 -11.53
C TRP A 121 20.95 -1.28 -11.02
N LYS A 122 21.11 -0.92 -9.76
CA LYS A 122 20.61 0.33 -9.18
C LYS A 122 21.12 1.58 -9.91
N THR A 123 22.30 1.48 -10.49
CA THR A 123 22.93 2.62 -11.20
C THR A 123 22.48 2.71 -12.66
N ASN A 124 22.19 1.57 -13.31
CA ASN A 124 22.05 1.48 -14.76
C ASN A 124 20.65 1.11 -15.24
N ALA A 125 19.69 0.86 -14.34
CA ALA A 125 18.36 0.41 -14.72
C ALA A 125 17.28 1.04 -13.83
N HIS A 126 16.04 0.98 -14.32
CA HIS A 126 14.87 1.39 -13.52
C HIS A 126 14.49 0.27 -12.55
N VAL A 127 15.14 0.26 -11.39
CA VAL A 127 14.87 -0.71 -10.31
C VAL A 127 13.56 -0.33 -9.62
N LEU A 128 12.61 -1.25 -9.60
CA LEU A 128 11.32 -1.10 -8.91
C LEU A 128 11.43 -1.52 -7.44
N SER A 129 11.99 -2.70 -7.21
CA SER A 129 12.19 -3.20 -5.84
C SER A 129 13.30 -4.25 -5.78
N TRP A 130 13.78 -4.50 -4.57
CA TRP A 130 14.68 -5.63 -4.30
C TRP A 130 14.43 -6.16 -2.89
N ARG A 131 14.56 -7.48 -2.72
CA ARG A 131 14.34 -8.14 -1.42
C ARG A 131 15.42 -9.22 -1.20
N PRO A 132 16.02 -9.33 0.00
CA PRO A 132 16.93 -10.42 0.31
C PRO A 132 16.25 -11.78 0.18
N ARG A 133 16.93 -12.75 -0.43
CA ARG A 133 16.42 -14.12 -0.59
C ARG A 133 17.55 -15.13 -0.57
N SER A 134 17.71 -15.86 0.56
CA SER A 134 18.64 -17.00 0.69
C SER A 134 20.06 -16.72 0.18
N GLY A 135 20.68 -15.62 0.60
CA GLY A 135 22.05 -15.24 0.21
C GLY A 135 22.19 -14.49 -1.12
N SER A 136 21.07 -14.27 -1.81
CA SER A 136 20.94 -13.44 -3.02
C SER A 136 19.88 -12.38 -2.82
N HIS A 137 19.56 -11.62 -3.86
CA HIS A 137 18.51 -10.61 -3.86
C HIS A 137 17.56 -10.87 -5.02
N LEU A 138 16.27 -10.94 -4.73
CA LEU A 138 15.26 -10.90 -5.77
C LEU A 138 15.13 -9.44 -6.22
N LEU A 139 15.60 -9.17 -7.42
CA LEU A 139 15.53 -7.87 -8.06
C LEU A 139 14.32 -7.81 -8.97
N ARG A 140 13.60 -6.69 -8.96
CA ARG A 140 12.52 -6.35 -9.91
C ARG A 140 12.87 -5.06 -10.62
N VAL A 141 12.78 -5.07 -11.94
CA VAL A 141 13.10 -3.92 -12.78
C VAL A 141 11.99 -3.67 -13.80
N TRP A 142 11.82 -2.43 -14.17
CA TRP A 142 11.00 -2.05 -15.32
C TRP A 142 11.85 -2.00 -16.58
N SER A 143 11.36 -2.62 -17.65
CA SER A 143 11.97 -2.53 -18.98
C SER A 143 10.95 -2.90 -20.06
N GLU A 144 10.98 -2.21 -21.20
CA GLU A 144 10.13 -2.54 -22.36
C GLU A 144 10.48 -3.93 -22.94
N ASN A 145 11.73 -4.37 -22.85
CA ASN A 145 12.22 -5.65 -23.33
C ASN A 145 12.94 -6.39 -22.21
N SER A 146 13.20 -7.70 -22.40
CA SER A 146 13.99 -8.48 -21.44
C SER A 146 15.35 -7.81 -21.19
N PRO A 147 15.70 -7.53 -19.94
CA PRO A 147 16.99 -6.93 -19.59
C PRO A 147 18.18 -7.89 -19.76
N GLY A 148 17.91 -9.20 -19.93
CA GLY A 148 18.93 -10.22 -20.12
C GLY A 148 18.35 -11.63 -19.91
N GLU A 149 19.12 -12.66 -20.28
CA GLU A 149 18.71 -14.07 -20.25
C GLU A 149 18.36 -14.56 -18.82
N ALA A 150 18.97 -13.97 -17.78
CA ALA A 150 18.70 -14.33 -16.40
C ALA A 150 17.38 -13.76 -15.87
N PHE A 151 16.68 -12.91 -16.62
CA PHE A 151 15.44 -12.30 -16.21
C PHE A 151 14.23 -13.05 -16.74
N SER A 152 13.23 -13.20 -15.86
CA SER A 152 11.93 -13.74 -16.20
C SER A 152 10.87 -12.65 -16.08
N LEU A 153 9.90 -12.69 -16.99
CA LEU A 153 8.75 -11.79 -16.92
C LEU A 153 8.00 -12.05 -15.61
N ALA A 154 7.68 -10.99 -14.87
CA ALA A 154 6.95 -11.05 -13.63
C ALA A 154 5.59 -10.33 -13.75
N SER A 155 4.59 -10.82 -13.04
CA SER A 155 3.34 -10.08 -12.90
C SER A 155 3.59 -8.81 -12.09
N PRO A 156 3.19 -7.63 -12.59
CA PRO A 156 3.30 -6.39 -11.84
C PRO A 156 2.36 -6.37 -10.64
N ASP A 157 2.73 -5.62 -9.62
CA ASP A 157 1.90 -5.30 -8.47
C ASP A 157 1.83 -3.79 -8.23
N LEU A 158 1.07 -3.38 -7.22
CA LEU A 158 0.90 -1.96 -6.93
C LEU A 158 2.16 -1.31 -6.37
N GLU A 159 3.04 -2.07 -5.68
CA GLU A 159 4.36 -1.58 -5.26
C GLU A 159 5.24 -1.25 -6.47
N ASP A 160 5.23 -2.10 -7.49
CA ASP A 160 5.95 -1.85 -8.74
C ASP A 160 5.47 -0.57 -9.42
N PHE A 161 4.14 -0.38 -9.48
CA PHE A 161 3.56 0.82 -10.09
C PHE A 161 3.94 2.08 -9.31
N TYR A 162 3.87 2.03 -7.98
CA TYR A 162 4.27 3.14 -7.11
C TYR A 162 5.74 3.50 -7.31
N ALA A 163 6.64 2.51 -7.26
CA ALA A 163 8.07 2.70 -7.48
C ALA A 163 8.38 3.26 -8.87
N TYR A 164 7.69 2.76 -9.91
CA TYR A 164 7.82 3.25 -11.27
C TYR A 164 7.46 4.73 -11.38
N ARG A 165 6.35 5.16 -10.77
CA ARG A 165 5.87 6.55 -10.86
C ARG A 165 6.78 7.51 -10.10
N ILE A 166 7.16 7.18 -8.87
CA ILE A 166 8.08 8.01 -8.06
C ILE A 166 9.47 8.09 -8.71
N GLY A 167 9.97 6.99 -9.29
CA GLY A 167 11.27 6.98 -9.96
C GLY A 167 11.34 7.85 -11.21
N GLN A 168 10.22 8.07 -11.91
CA GLN A 168 10.17 8.96 -13.08
C GLN A 168 10.28 10.46 -12.73
N ASP A 169 9.79 10.85 -11.55
CA ASP A 169 9.82 12.26 -11.13
C ASP A 169 11.17 12.68 -10.52
N GLN A 170 12.10 11.72 -10.31
CA GLN A 170 13.46 11.98 -9.80
C GLN A 170 14.53 11.99 -10.90
N SER A 171 14.17 11.77 -12.16
CA SER A 171 15.04 11.75 -13.34
C SER A 171 14.84 12.99 -14.19
#